data_986cc237a7ebd81d031fe4e2fa3ef989
#
_entry.id   986cc237a7ebd81d031fe4e2fa3ef989
#
_cell.length_a   1.000
_cell.length_b   1.000
_cell.length_c   1.000
_cell.angle_alpha   90.00
_cell.angle_beta   90.00
_cell.angle_gamma   90.00
#
_symmetry.space_group_name_H-M   'P 1'
#
loop_
_entity.id
_entity.type
_entity.pdbx_description
1 polymer ?
#
loop_
_entity_poly.entity_id
_entity_poly.type
_entity_poly.pdbx_seq_one_letter_code
_entity_poly.pdbx_strand_id
1 'polypeptide(L)'
;MNRLNQLAEIHQSGKPYIIYKSQKGFDLYTNFSQKIILSNKNIKSFLNKKNRYKSKNTDLFIGFFGYELLNNLIDVKVPKQKNFNFPKGIFYKPEKKIKLNNSLKYNKKSYESGNFKINISRKTYRKIFNRFKKKIKSGETYQIKICTKYKTQSKIDPLDFFSRLSSTNLAPEAFMIKDNNYSIISCSPENLITKKGSNISTKPIAGTVKKTKHLNKLKALNYFRKNIKETKEHNMIVDMERNDLSRICKVGSVKLSKQKIVEEYKDLFHYVSLISGKLKKNIKNLDIIKAMMPGGSVIG
;
A
#
# COMPACT_ATOMS: atom_id res chain seq x y z
N MET A 1 31.39 8.20 -9.39
CA MET A 1 30.94 6.94 -8.70
C MET A 1 29.55 6.55 -9.19
N ASN A 2 29.37 5.33 -9.64
CA ASN A 2 28.05 4.87 -10.14
C ASN A 2 27.06 4.82 -8.95
N ARG A 3 25.86 5.39 -9.11
CA ARG A 3 24.84 5.48 -8.05
C ARG A 3 24.39 4.10 -7.52
N LEU A 4 24.52 3.06 -8.34
CA LEU A 4 24.25 1.68 -7.93
C LEU A 4 25.37 1.14 -7.01
N ASN A 5 26.62 1.49 -7.25
CA ASN A 5 27.73 1.14 -6.36
C ASN A 5 27.55 1.81 -5.00
N GLN A 6 27.10 3.07 -4.98
CA GLN A 6 26.79 3.77 -3.72
C GLN A 6 25.65 3.08 -2.95
N LEU A 7 24.60 2.60 -3.63
CA LEU A 7 23.54 1.83 -2.99
C LEU A 7 24.08 0.50 -2.42
N ALA A 8 24.93 -0.20 -3.15
CA ALA A 8 25.54 -1.45 -2.71
C ALA A 8 26.41 -1.25 -1.45
N GLU A 9 27.21 -0.19 -1.41
CA GLU A 9 28.02 0.18 -0.24
C GLU A 9 27.15 0.49 0.99
N ILE A 10 26.09 1.28 0.82
CA ILE A 10 25.15 1.59 1.90
C ILE A 10 24.49 0.30 2.39
N HIS A 11 24.10 -0.60 1.49
CA HIS A 11 23.49 -1.88 1.87
C HIS A 11 24.47 -2.77 2.65
N GLN A 12 25.72 -2.87 2.20
CA GLN A 12 26.79 -3.64 2.85
C GLN A 12 27.19 -3.06 4.21
N SER A 13 27.11 -1.73 4.37
CA SER A 13 27.42 -1.09 5.66
C SER A 13 26.40 -1.39 6.77
N GLY A 14 25.27 -2.05 6.44
CA GLY A 14 24.20 -2.34 7.39
C GLY A 14 23.35 -1.14 7.82
N LYS A 15 23.71 0.08 7.39
CA LYS A 15 22.97 1.30 7.76
C LYS A 15 21.55 1.30 7.20
N PRO A 16 20.58 1.89 7.91
CA PRO A 16 19.21 2.01 7.43
C PRO A 16 19.12 2.87 6.16
N TYR A 17 18.26 2.47 5.24
CA TYR A 17 17.92 3.25 4.06
C TYR A 17 16.50 2.92 3.58
N ILE A 18 15.94 3.81 2.74
CA ILE A 18 14.63 3.63 2.13
C ILE A 18 14.76 3.86 0.63
N ILE A 19 14.21 2.94 -0.15
CA ILE A 19 14.04 3.10 -1.61
C ILE A 19 12.55 3.24 -1.87
N TYR A 20 12.17 4.24 -2.66
CA TYR A 20 10.80 4.47 -3.05
C TYR A 20 10.69 4.73 -4.55
N LYS A 21 9.68 4.14 -5.21
CA LYS A 21 9.40 4.36 -6.64
C LYS A 21 8.96 5.80 -6.86
N SER A 22 9.60 6.47 -7.79
CA SER A 22 9.24 7.81 -8.25
C SER A 22 8.81 7.78 -9.71
N GLN A 23 8.34 8.90 -10.24
CA GLN A 23 7.92 8.99 -11.64
C GLN A 23 9.06 8.69 -12.64
N LYS A 24 10.30 9.00 -12.26
CA LYS A 24 11.50 8.89 -13.14
C LYS A 24 12.52 7.88 -12.66
N GLY A 25 12.12 6.84 -11.90
CA GLY A 25 13.05 5.84 -11.37
C GLY A 25 12.78 5.53 -9.91
N PHE A 26 13.83 5.41 -9.12
CA PHE A 26 13.74 5.22 -7.69
C PHE A 26 14.46 6.37 -6.96
N ASP A 27 13.91 6.76 -5.82
CA ASP A 27 14.54 7.69 -4.88
C ASP A 27 15.10 6.87 -3.71
N LEU A 28 16.39 7.02 -3.43
CA LEU A 28 17.07 6.46 -2.26
C LEU A 28 17.19 7.53 -1.20
N TYR A 29 16.71 7.23 0.00
CA TYR A 29 16.77 8.10 1.17
C TYR A 29 17.69 7.49 2.21
N THR A 30 18.60 8.30 2.72
CA THR A 30 19.65 7.91 3.69
C THR A 30 19.92 9.02 4.68
N ASN A 31 20.78 8.76 5.67
CA ASN A 31 21.19 9.71 6.69
C ASN A 31 19.96 10.29 7.40
N PHE A 32 19.42 9.54 8.34
CA PHE A 32 18.19 9.92 9.02
C PHE A 32 18.50 10.73 10.28
N SER A 33 18.05 12.00 10.31
CA SER A 33 18.16 12.85 11.52
C SER A 33 17.22 12.43 12.63
N GLN A 34 16.11 11.76 12.29
CA GLN A 34 15.16 11.27 13.26
C GLN A 34 14.61 9.90 12.87
N LYS A 35 14.44 9.04 13.87
CA LYS A 35 13.71 7.79 13.80
C LYS A 35 12.62 7.82 14.86
N ILE A 36 11.35 7.77 14.43
CA ILE A 36 10.18 7.83 15.31
C ILE A 36 9.53 6.47 15.34
N ILE A 37 9.62 5.78 16.47
CA ILE A 37 8.91 4.52 16.70
C ILE A 37 7.50 4.85 17.15
N LEU A 38 6.50 4.38 16.39
CA LEU A 38 5.10 4.60 16.70
C LEU A 38 4.57 3.57 17.69
N SER A 39 3.74 4.06 18.57
CA SER A 39 3.01 3.30 19.58
C SER A 39 1.61 3.88 19.76
N ASN A 40 0.79 3.18 20.53
CA ASN A 40 -0.53 3.66 20.91
C ASN A 40 -0.50 5.04 21.61
N LYS A 41 0.61 5.34 22.29
CA LYS A 41 0.76 6.60 23.06
C LYS A 41 1.05 7.81 22.16
N ASN A 42 1.79 7.64 21.06
CA ASN A 42 2.30 8.76 20.26
C ASN A 42 1.74 8.88 18.83
N ILE A 43 1.03 7.88 18.32
CA ILE A 43 0.50 7.92 16.93
C ILE A 43 -0.45 9.10 16.69
N LYS A 44 -1.32 9.43 17.66
CA LYS A 44 -2.26 10.56 17.52
C LYS A 44 -1.51 11.89 17.44
N SER A 45 -0.53 12.12 18.32
CA SER A 45 0.28 13.34 18.31
C SER A 45 1.14 13.43 17.05
N PHE A 46 1.71 12.33 16.58
CA PHE A 46 2.47 12.28 15.33
C PHE A 46 1.62 12.69 14.13
N LEU A 47 0.42 12.11 13.97
CA LEU A 47 -0.49 12.42 12.86
C LEU A 47 -1.10 13.83 12.94
N ASN A 48 -1.16 14.42 14.14
CA ASN A 48 -1.68 15.77 14.34
C ASN A 48 -0.64 16.88 14.18
N LYS A 49 0.66 16.55 14.04
CA LYS A 49 1.67 17.59 13.79
C LYS A 49 1.30 18.40 12.55
N LYS A 50 1.25 19.72 12.71
CA LYS A 50 1.07 20.65 11.59
C LYS A 50 2.32 20.59 10.74
N ASN A 51 2.25 19.96 9.57
CA ASN A 51 3.29 20.11 8.57
C ASN A 51 3.23 21.55 8.06
N ARG A 52 4.09 22.41 8.59
CA ARG A 52 4.29 23.75 8.04
C ARG A 52 5.07 23.58 6.74
N TYR A 53 4.36 23.64 5.63
CA TYR A 53 4.97 23.82 4.30
C TYR A 53 5.66 25.18 4.26
N LYS A 54 6.89 25.27 4.73
CA LYS A 54 7.81 26.36 4.38
C LYS A 54 8.62 25.86 3.18
N SER A 55 8.62 26.62 2.12
CA SER A 55 9.04 26.30 0.75
C SER A 55 10.50 25.84 0.51
N LYS A 56 11.32 25.64 1.51
CA LYS A 56 12.72 25.19 1.36
C LYS A 56 13.15 24.01 2.24
N ASN A 57 12.39 23.65 3.28
CA ASN A 57 12.67 22.45 4.10
C ASN A 57 11.34 21.77 4.43
N THR A 58 10.87 20.94 3.53
CA THR A 58 9.77 20.03 3.82
C THR A 58 10.24 19.02 4.85
N ASP A 59 9.61 18.99 6.02
CA ASP A 59 9.76 17.90 6.98
C ASP A 59 9.17 16.63 6.39
N LEU A 60 9.96 15.96 5.54
CA LEU A 60 9.59 14.70 4.93
C LEU A 60 9.80 13.58 5.94
N PHE A 61 8.74 12.86 6.24
CA PHE A 61 8.80 11.62 6.99
C PHE A 61 8.38 10.46 6.11
N ILE A 62 9.20 9.42 6.03
CA ILE A 62 8.92 8.19 5.28
C ILE A 62 8.92 7.04 6.26
N GLY A 63 7.91 6.18 6.15
CA GLY A 63 7.80 5.04 7.05
C GLY A 63 6.51 4.27 6.82
N PHE A 64 6.13 3.52 7.83
CA PHE A 64 4.91 2.75 7.85
C PHE A 64 4.28 2.76 9.25
N PHE A 65 3.01 2.42 9.30
CA PHE A 65 2.34 1.98 10.52
C PHE A 65 1.51 0.74 10.24
N GLY A 66 1.58 -0.22 11.16
CA GLY A 66 0.86 -1.47 11.07
C GLY A 66 -0.62 -1.31 11.41
N TYR A 67 -1.38 -2.27 10.98
CA TYR A 67 -2.82 -2.34 11.22
C TYR A 67 -3.19 -2.28 12.72
N GLU A 68 -2.32 -2.79 13.59
CA GLU A 68 -2.51 -2.83 15.04
C GLU A 68 -2.60 -1.45 15.69
N LEU A 69 -2.03 -0.42 15.04
CA LEU A 69 -2.14 0.97 15.53
C LEU A 69 -3.51 1.59 15.20
N LEU A 70 -4.24 1.04 14.25
CA LEU A 70 -5.59 1.52 13.91
C LEU A 70 -6.59 1.33 15.05
N ASN A 71 -6.42 0.32 15.90
CA ASN A 71 -7.30 0.09 17.07
C ASN A 71 -7.48 1.30 17.97
N ASN A 72 -6.46 2.17 18.03
CA ASN A 72 -6.53 3.40 18.84
C ASN A 72 -6.98 4.61 18.03
N LEU A 73 -7.15 4.46 16.75
CA LEU A 73 -7.58 5.52 15.84
C LEU A 73 -9.05 5.37 15.45
N ILE A 74 -9.53 4.15 15.40
CA ILE A 74 -10.90 3.77 15.05
C ILE A 74 -11.43 2.83 16.15
N ASP A 75 -12.73 2.85 16.39
CA ASP A 75 -13.38 2.05 17.44
C ASP A 75 -13.60 0.58 17.01
N VAL A 76 -12.60 -0.03 16.39
CA VAL A 76 -12.61 -1.44 16.01
C VAL A 76 -11.61 -2.22 16.85
N LYS A 77 -12.07 -3.20 17.58
CA LYS A 77 -11.19 -4.10 18.35
C LYS A 77 -10.58 -5.13 17.42
N VAL A 78 -9.30 -4.93 17.07
CA VAL A 78 -8.51 -5.95 16.37
C VAL A 78 -7.95 -6.95 17.39
N PRO A 79 -8.08 -8.26 17.16
CA PRO A 79 -7.52 -9.28 18.04
C PRO A 79 -6.01 -9.05 18.28
N LYS A 80 -5.58 -9.15 19.54
CA LYS A 80 -4.16 -9.07 19.88
C LYS A 80 -3.41 -10.20 19.17
N GLN A 81 -2.52 -9.87 18.26
CA GLN A 81 -1.60 -10.85 17.70
C GLN A 81 -0.53 -11.18 18.75
N LYS A 82 -0.32 -12.47 18.99
CA LYS A 82 0.73 -12.95 19.89
C LYS A 82 2.10 -12.61 19.29
N ASN A 83 2.88 -11.86 20.06
CA ASN A 83 4.33 -11.62 19.93
C ASN A 83 4.90 -11.58 18.50
N PHE A 84 4.74 -10.45 17.85
CA PHE A 84 5.56 -10.09 16.71
C PHE A 84 6.66 -9.15 17.20
N ASN A 85 7.92 -9.58 17.14
CA ASN A 85 9.10 -8.71 17.35
C ASN A 85 9.29 -7.72 16.18
N PHE A 86 8.19 -7.18 15.68
CA PHE A 86 8.16 -6.25 14.59
C PHE A 86 7.53 -4.94 15.08
N PRO A 87 8.11 -3.78 14.76
CA PRO A 87 7.58 -2.50 15.24
C PRO A 87 6.18 -2.24 14.67
N LYS A 88 5.29 -1.71 15.51
CA LYS A 88 3.93 -1.34 15.10
C LYS A 88 3.91 -0.21 14.09
N GLY A 89 4.97 0.58 14.01
CA GLY A 89 5.18 1.61 13.02
C GLY A 89 6.48 2.34 13.28
N ILE A 90 7.12 2.79 12.21
CA ILE A 90 8.34 3.61 12.28
C ILE A 90 8.30 4.61 11.14
N PHE A 91 8.72 5.84 11.45
CA PHE A 91 8.96 6.89 10.46
C PHE A 91 10.37 7.45 10.61
N TYR A 92 10.97 7.75 9.48
CA TYR A 92 12.32 8.29 9.35
C TYR A 92 12.25 9.67 8.70
N LYS A 93 13.06 10.62 9.21
CA LYS A 93 13.30 11.91 8.58
C LYS A 93 14.63 11.85 7.84
N PRO A 94 14.64 11.70 6.50
CA PRO A 94 15.88 11.61 5.73
C PRO A 94 16.50 12.99 5.54
N GLU A 95 17.83 13.05 5.54
CA GLU A 95 18.64 14.24 5.22
C GLU A 95 19.18 14.18 3.80
N LYS A 96 19.40 12.96 3.27
CA LYS A 96 19.96 12.78 1.94
C LYS A 96 19.02 12.02 1.04
N LYS A 97 18.82 12.55 -0.17
CA LYS A 97 18.06 11.93 -1.25
C LYS A 97 18.94 11.77 -2.49
N ILE A 98 18.98 10.57 -3.03
CA ILE A 98 19.74 10.21 -4.23
C ILE A 98 18.77 9.63 -5.25
N LYS A 99 18.79 10.15 -6.47
CA LYS A 99 17.99 9.60 -7.56
C LYS A 99 18.70 8.39 -8.16
N LEU A 100 18.02 7.27 -8.24
CA LEU A 100 18.46 6.04 -8.89
C LEU A 100 17.76 5.87 -10.24
N ASN A 101 18.31 4.99 -11.09
CA ASN A 101 17.73 4.67 -12.39
C ASN A 101 16.41 3.88 -12.26
N ASN A 102 15.69 3.72 -13.38
CA ASN A 102 14.44 2.95 -13.44
C ASN A 102 14.62 1.44 -13.16
N SER A 103 15.84 0.92 -13.33
CA SER A 103 16.17 -0.48 -13.05
C SER A 103 17.23 -0.54 -11.96
N LEU A 104 16.92 -1.23 -10.88
CA LEU A 104 17.88 -1.56 -9.83
C LEU A 104 18.51 -2.89 -10.23
N LYS A 105 19.65 -2.85 -10.93
CA LYS A 105 20.41 -4.05 -11.27
C LYS A 105 21.35 -4.40 -10.12
N TYR A 106 20.80 -4.97 -9.06
CA TYR A 106 21.58 -5.57 -7.98
C TYR A 106 21.34 -7.08 -8.01
N ASN A 107 22.39 -7.87 -8.11
CA ASN A 107 22.31 -9.32 -8.25
C ASN A 107 23.32 -9.97 -7.32
N LYS A 108 22.84 -10.51 -6.22
CA LYS A 108 23.62 -11.35 -5.31
C LYS A 108 23.07 -12.78 -5.42
N LYS A 109 23.84 -13.67 -6.02
CA LYS A 109 23.43 -15.06 -6.22
C LYS A 109 23.46 -15.82 -4.89
N SER A 110 22.39 -15.83 -4.14
CA SER A 110 22.13 -16.90 -3.17
C SER A 110 20.72 -16.79 -2.60
N TYR A 111 19.86 -17.67 -3.07
CA TYR A 111 18.57 -17.92 -2.45
C TYR A 111 18.56 -19.38 -1.94
N GLU A 112 18.45 -19.52 -0.66
CA GLU A 112 18.00 -20.77 -0.07
C GLU A 112 16.54 -20.54 0.32
N SER A 113 15.59 -21.12 -0.39
CA SER A 113 14.18 -21.10 -0.02
C SER A 113 13.78 -22.44 0.53
N GLY A 114 13.30 -22.46 1.75
CA GLY A 114 12.60 -23.63 2.31
C GLY A 114 11.19 -23.78 1.74
N ASN A 115 10.54 -24.88 2.04
CA ASN A 115 9.16 -25.12 1.63
C ASN A 115 8.19 -24.15 2.29
N PHE A 116 7.19 -23.72 1.55
CA PHE A 116 6.12 -22.87 2.07
C PHE A 116 5.15 -23.67 2.95
N LYS A 117 4.89 -23.17 4.14
CA LYS A 117 3.83 -23.67 5.04
C LYS A 117 2.63 -22.75 4.97
N ILE A 118 1.44 -23.31 4.78
CA ILE A 118 0.19 -22.59 4.78
C ILE A 118 -0.49 -22.72 6.14
N ASN A 119 -1.11 -21.63 6.63
CA ASN A 119 -1.73 -21.59 7.95
C ASN A 119 -3.06 -22.35 8.07
N ILE A 120 -3.75 -22.58 6.95
CA ILE A 120 -5.02 -23.33 6.91
C ILE A 120 -5.03 -24.36 5.77
N SER A 121 -5.59 -25.55 6.02
CA SER A 121 -5.75 -26.56 5.00
C SER A 121 -6.88 -26.20 4.00
N ARG A 122 -6.88 -26.79 2.82
CA ARG A 122 -7.97 -26.65 1.84
C ARG A 122 -9.33 -27.04 2.42
N LYS A 123 -9.39 -28.10 3.25
CA LYS A 123 -10.61 -28.54 3.95
C LYS A 123 -11.12 -27.47 4.90
N THR A 124 -10.23 -26.88 5.70
CA THR A 124 -10.56 -25.79 6.64
C THR A 124 -11.02 -24.55 5.88
N TYR A 125 -10.32 -24.16 4.80
CA TYR A 125 -10.72 -23.03 3.96
C TYR A 125 -12.14 -23.23 3.41
N ARG A 126 -12.48 -24.41 2.88
CA ARG A 126 -13.83 -24.74 2.36
C ARG A 126 -14.91 -24.61 3.42
N LYS A 127 -14.64 -25.08 4.66
CA LYS A 127 -15.59 -24.90 5.79
C LYS A 127 -15.82 -23.43 6.11
N ILE A 128 -14.76 -22.63 6.21
CA ILE A 128 -14.84 -21.18 6.46
C ILE A 128 -15.60 -20.49 5.34
N PHE A 129 -15.27 -20.77 4.09
CA PHE A 129 -15.94 -20.20 2.91
C PHE A 129 -17.44 -20.47 2.92
N ASN A 130 -17.85 -21.73 3.14
CA ASN A 130 -19.26 -22.10 3.16
C ASN A 130 -20.03 -21.42 4.30
N ARG A 131 -19.41 -21.29 5.49
CA ARG A 131 -19.99 -20.57 6.63
C ARG A 131 -20.20 -19.09 6.28
N PHE A 132 -19.23 -18.41 5.73
CA PHE A 132 -19.34 -17.02 5.36
C PHE A 132 -20.28 -16.78 4.18
N LYS A 133 -20.32 -17.70 3.21
CA LYS A 133 -21.30 -17.64 2.12
C LYS A 133 -22.74 -17.69 2.63
N LYS A 134 -23.02 -18.48 3.68
CA LYS A 134 -24.34 -18.47 4.35
C LYS A 134 -24.65 -17.12 4.99
N LYS A 135 -23.66 -16.50 5.68
CA LYS A 135 -23.79 -15.18 6.32
C LYS A 135 -24.07 -14.05 5.32
N ILE A 136 -23.44 -14.10 4.14
CA ILE A 136 -23.72 -13.16 3.05
C ILE A 136 -25.15 -13.37 2.54
N LYS A 137 -25.59 -14.64 2.35
CA LYS A 137 -26.94 -14.94 1.88
C LYS A 137 -28.04 -14.53 2.88
N SER A 138 -27.75 -14.57 4.18
CA SER A 138 -28.67 -14.11 5.23
C SER A 138 -28.67 -12.60 5.45
N GLY A 139 -27.87 -11.84 4.69
CA GLY A 139 -27.80 -10.38 4.79
C GLY A 139 -27.01 -9.85 5.99
N GLU A 140 -26.29 -10.72 6.75
CA GLU A 140 -25.49 -10.29 7.89
C GLU A 140 -24.27 -9.45 7.46
N THR A 141 -23.80 -9.64 6.25
CA THR A 141 -22.73 -8.86 5.62
C THR A 141 -22.80 -9.03 4.10
N TYR A 142 -22.23 -8.09 3.38
CA TYR A 142 -22.21 -8.13 1.91
C TYR A 142 -20.89 -8.60 1.31
N GLN A 143 -19.79 -8.53 2.09
CA GLN A 143 -18.46 -8.95 1.66
C GLN A 143 -17.61 -9.45 2.83
N ILE A 144 -16.81 -10.47 2.60
CA ILE A 144 -15.83 -10.99 3.56
C ILE A 144 -14.56 -11.40 2.80
N LYS A 145 -13.39 -11.03 3.32
CA LYS A 145 -12.08 -11.50 2.84
C LYS A 145 -11.56 -12.64 3.71
N ILE A 146 -11.30 -13.79 3.11
CA ILE A 146 -10.64 -14.93 3.76
C ILE A 146 -9.16 -14.87 3.40
N CYS A 147 -8.32 -14.54 4.38
CA CYS A 147 -6.88 -14.43 4.18
C CYS A 147 -6.16 -15.73 4.54
N THR A 148 -5.26 -16.17 3.67
CA THR A 148 -4.34 -17.28 3.92
C THR A 148 -2.93 -16.74 4.09
N LYS A 149 -2.17 -17.31 5.04
CA LYS A 149 -0.79 -16.94 5.30
C LYS A 149 0.15 -18.05 4.88
N TYR A 150 1.10 -17.69 4.03
CA TYR A 150 2.20 -18.57 3.66
C TYR A 150 3.45 -18.13 4.42
N LYS A 151 4.19 -19.09 4.96
CA LYS A 151 5.45 -18.85 5.65
C LYS A 151 6.52 -19.76 5.09
N THR A 152 7.72 -19.25 4.93
CA THR A 152 8.92 -20.01 4.62
C THR A 152 10.09 -19.47 5.42
N GLN A 153 11.08 -20.32 5.68
CA GLN A 153 12.39 -19.90 6.16
C GLN A 153 13.30 -19.83 4.94
N SER A 154 13.98 -18.71 4.77
CA SER A 154 14.89 -18.51 3.66
C SER A 154 15.99 -17.50 4.02
N LYS A 155 17.18 -17.69 3.46
CA LYS A 155 18.24 -16.69 3.49
C LYS A 155 18.13 -15.85 2.22
N ILE A 156 17.56 -14.66 2.33
CA ILE A 156 17.32 -13.76 1.21
C ILE A 156 18.04 -12.44 1.47
N ASP A 157 18.85 -11.99 0.51
CA ASP A 157 19.32 -10.60 0.50
C ASP A 157 18.14 -9.70 0.15
N PRO A 158 17.73 -8.78 1.05
CA PRO A 158 16.52 -7.99 0.83
C PRO A 158 16.65 -7.00 -0.35
N LEU A 159 17.85 -6.51 -0.65
CA LEU A 159 18.07 -5.60 -1.79
C LEU A 159 17.97 -6.37 -3.12
N ASP A 160 18.57 -7.56 -3.20
CA ASP A 160 18.45 -8.42 -4.37
C ASP A 160 16.99 -8.84 -4.60
N PHE A 161 16.30 -9.21 -3.53
CA PHE A 161 14.87 -9.56 -3.62
C PHE A 161 14.03 -8.38 -4.13
N PHE A 162 14.23 -7.17 -3.60
CA PHE A 162 13.55 -5.97 -4.06
C PHE A 162 13.87 -5.64 -5.52
N SER A 163 15.15 -5.75 -5.91
CA SER A 163 15.59 -5.52 -7.29
C SER A 163 14.86 -6.44 -8.28
N ARG A 164 14.77 -7.73 -7.98
CA ARG A 164 14.06 -8.71 -8.82
C ARG A 164 12.55 -8.47 -8.80
N LEU A 165 11.96 -8.29 -7.61
CA LEU A 165 10.53 -8.06 -7.49
C LEU A 165 10.09 -6.80 -8.24
N SER A 166 10.83 -5.68 -8.10
CA SER A 166 10.51 -4.43 -8.77
C SER A 166 10.74 -4.46 -10.28
N SER A 167 11.62 -5.33 -10.78
CA SER A 167 11.85 -5.51 -12.22
C SER A 167 10.77 -6.39 -12.88
N THR A 168 10.23 -7.34 -12.14
CA THR A 168 9.15 -8.22 -12.61
C THR A 168 7.78 -7.59 -12.43
N ASN A 169 7.57 -6.90 -11.30
CA ASN A 169 6.33 -6.22 -10.97
C ASN A 169 6.57 -4.69 -10.95
N LEU A 170 6.32 -4.02 -12.07
CA LEU A 170 6.49 -2.58 -12.25
C LEU A 170 5.37 -1.77 -11.58
N ALA A 171 5.12 -2.04 -10.30
CA ALA A 171 4.07 -1.38 -9.55
C ALA A 171 4.43 0.09 -9.23
N PRO A 172 3.44 1.03 -9.26
CA PRO A 172 3.68 2.44 -9.02
C PRO A 172 4.11 2.75 -7.58
N GLU A 173 3.63 1.96 -6.61
CA GLU A 173 3.91 2.13 -5.18
C GLU A 173 4.94 1.09 -4.69
N ALA A 174 6.02 0.90 -5.46
CA ALA A 174 7.10 0.00 -5.04
C ALA A 174 8.02 0.70 -4.05
N PHE A 175 8.30 0.05 -2.92
CA PHE A 175 9.24 0.55 -1.94
C PHE A 175 9.96 -0.56 -1.16
N MET A 176 11.08 -0.18 -0.60
CA MET A 176 11.84 -0.97 0.35
C MET A 176 12.25 -0.09 1.52
N ILE A 177 12.00 -0.53 2.74
CA ILE A 177 12.54 0.03 3.97
C ILE A 177 13.50 -1.00 4.55
N LYS A 178 14.78 -0.66 4.65
CA LYS A 178 15.80 -1.48 5.31
C LYS A 178 16.17 -0.81 6.62
N ASP A 179 15.97 -1.53 7.72
CA ASP A 179 16.48 -1.20 9.05
C ASP A 179 17.49 -2.27 9.48
N ASN A 180 18.12 -2.11 10.63
CA ASN A 180 19.15 -3.01 11.12
C ASN A 180 18.67 -4.46 11.18
N ASN A 181 17.47 -4.70 11.75
CA ASN A 181 16.96 -6.03 12.09
C ASN A 181 15.84 -6.53 11.18
N TYR A 182 15.33 -5.71 10.25
CA TYR A 182 14.23 -6.09 9.37
C TYR A 182 14.25 -5.33 8.05
N SER A 183 13.53 -5.86 7.09
CA SER A 183 13.25 -5.16 5.84
C SER A 183 11.76 -5.30 5.50
N ILE A 184 11.18 -4.21 4.99
CA ILE A 184 9.84 -4.22 4.42
C ILE A 184 9.97 -3.97 2.94
N ILE A 185 9.39 -4.86 2.14
CA ILE A 185 9.43 -4.79 0.70
C ILE A 185 8.01 -4.88 0.17
N SER A 186 7.65 -3.96 -0.70
CA SER A 186 6.33 -3.93 -1.33
C SER A 186 6.42 -3.48 -2.79
N CYS A 187 5.58 -4.07 -3.62
CA CYS A 187 5.29 -3.62 -4.99
C CYS A 187 3.78 -3.55 -5.13
N SER A 188 3.16 -2.54 -4.51
CA SER A 188 1.71 -2.33 -4.54
C SER A 188 1.29 -1.63 -5.84
N PRO A 189 0.24 -2.11 -6.51
CA PRO A 189 -0.34 -1.40 -7.65
C PRO A 189 -1.24 -0.24 -7.23
N GLU A 190 -1.65 -0.20 -5.96
CA GLU A 190 -2.71 0.66 -5.47
C GLU A 190 -2.20 1.68 -4.46
N ASN A 191 -2.63 2.94 -4.66
CA ASN A 191 -2.41 4.04 -3.75
C ASN A 191 -3.71 4.37 -3.03
N LEU A 192 -3.70 4.25 -1.70
CA LEU A 192 -4.90 4.49 -0.90
C LEU A 192 -5.28 5.97 -0.87
N ILE A 193 -4.32 6.86 -0.63
CA ILE A 193 -4.57 8.29 -0.46
C ILE A 193 -3.42 9.11 -1.07
N THR A 194 -3.79 10.09 -1.87
CA THR A 194 -2.87 11.16 -2.29
C THR A 194 -3.42 12.50 -1.83
N LYS A 195 -2.63 13.27 -1.07
CA LYS A 195 -2.97 14.62 -0.60
C LYS A 195 -1.97 15.64 -1.15
N LYS A 196 -2.46 16.69 -1.80
CA LYS A 196 -1.68 17.84 -2.26
C LYS A 196 -2.38 19.13 -1.85
N GLY A 197 -1.85 19.80 -0.83
CA GLY A 197 -2.53 20.97 -0.23
C GLY A 197 -3.90 20.59 0.32
N SER A 198 -4.96 21.24 -0.15
CA SER A 198 -6.35 20.92 0.20
C SER A 198 -6.98 19.84 -0.70
N ASN A 199 -6.32 19.44 -1.79
CA ASN A 199 -6.85 18.41 -2.66
C ASN A 199 -6.47 17.02 -2.12
N ILE A 200 -7.43 16.12 -2.14
CA ILE A 200 -7.26 14.71 -1.75
C ILE A 200 -7.85 13.82 -2.82
N SER A 201 -7.24 12.66 -3.03
CA SER A 201 -7.77 11.65 -3.96
C SER A 201 -7.44 10.25 -3.50
N THR A 202 -8.27 9.31 -3.94
CA THR A 202 -8.08 7.87 -3.83
C THR A 202 -8.27 7.22 -5.19
N LYS A 203 -7.61 6.10 -5.42
CA LYS A 203 -7.64 5.41 -6.72
C LYS A 203 -7.86 3.91 -6.53
N PRO A 204 -9.11 3.49 -6.24
CA PRO A 204 -9.44 2.09 -6.04
C PRO A 204 -9.26 1.26 -7.31
N ILE A 205 -8.77 0.06 -7.13
CA ILE A 205 -8.67 -0.98 -8.15
C ILE A 205 -9.69 -2.07 -7.83
N ALA A 206 -10.59 -2.34 -8.77
CA ALA A 206 -11.48 -3.49 -8.70
C ALA A 206 -11.64 -4.09 -10.09
N GLY A 207 -11.10 -5.24 -10.26
CA GLY A 207 -10.99 -5.95 -11.54
C GLY A 207 -9.56 -6.05 -12.04
N THR A 208 -9.15 -7.28 -12.35
CA THR A 208 -7.80 -7.57 -12.85
C THR A 208 -7.90 -8.65 -13.92
N VAL A 209 -7.23 -8.43 -15.04
CA VAL A 209 -7.12 -9.42 -16.11
C VAL A 209 -5.67 -9.52 -16.58
N LYS A 210 -5.21 -10.75 -16.80
CA LYS A 210 -3.86 -11.00 -17.31
C LYS A 210 -3.74 -10.53 -18.76
N LYS A 211 -2.64 -9.85 -19.08
CA LYS A 211 -2.31 -9.50 -20.47
C LYS A 211 -2.02 -10.77 -21.26
N THR A 212 -2.53 -10.81 -22.47
CA THR A 212 -2.22 -11.82 -23.47
C THR A 212 -1.89 -11.13 -24.80
N LYS A 213 -1.30 -11.85 -25.73
CA LYS A 213 -0.99 -11.31 -27.08
C LYS A 213 -2.24 -10.75 -27.80
N HIS A 214 -3.43 -11.26 -27.47
CA HIS A 214 -4.69 -10.87 -28.12
C HIS A 214 -5.53 -9.85 -27.32
N LEU A 215 -5.10 -9.53 -26.06
CA LEU A 215 -5.83 -8.64 -25.18
C LEU A 215 -5.11 -7.28 -25.08
N ASN A 216 -5.65 -6.28 -25.75
CA ASN A 216 -5.21 -4.90 -25.59
C ASN A 216 -6.09 -4.13 -24.59
N LYS A 217 -5.75 -2.89 -24.30
CA LYS A 217 -6.44 -2.03 -23.33
C LYS A 217 -7.93 -1.85 -23.62
N LEU A 218 -8.31 -1.70 -24.90
CA LEU A 218 -9.71 -1.53 -25.31
C LEU A 218 -10.52 -2.84 -25.10
N LYS A 219 -9.97 -3.96 -25.50
CA LYS A 219 -10.58 -5.27 -25.25
C LYS A 219 -10.72 -5.57 -23.76
N ALA A 220 -9.72 -5.19 -22.96
CA ALA A 220 -9.78 -5.32 -21.50
C ALA A 220 -10.90 -4.45 -20.90
N LEU A 221 -11.06 -3.21 -21.38
CA LEU A 221 -12.16 -2.35 -20.96
C LEU A 221 -13.53 -2.96 -21.29
N ASN A 222 -13.69 -3.49 -22.50
CA ASN A 222 -14.92 -4.17 -22.92
C ASN A 222 -15.18 -5.43 -22.10
N TYR A 223 -14.14 -6.20 -21.77
CA TYR A 223 -14.24 -7.36 -20.87
C TYR A 223 -14.81 -6.95 -19.49
N PHE A 224 -14.23 -5.92 -18.86
CA PHE A 224 -14.71 -5.45 -17.55
C PHE A 224 -16.14 -4.91 -17.62
N ARG A 225 -16.50 -4.15 -18.66
CA ARG A 225 -17.86 -3.61 -18.84
C ARG A 225 -18.92 -4.69 -19.02
N LYS A 226 -18.61 -5.76 -19.72
CA LYS A 226 -19.50 -6.91 -19.93
C LYS A 226 -19.58 -7.83 -18.71
N ASN A 227 -18.59 -7.80 -17.83
CA ASN A 227 -18.57 -8.65 -16.62
C ASN A 227 -19.37 -7.98 -15.50
N ILE A 228 -20.61 -8.44 -15.32
CA ILE A 228 -21.55 -7.90 -14.32
C ILE A 228 -20.95 -7.95 -12.92
N LYS A 229 -20.24 -9.03 -12.56
CA LYS A 229 -19.61 -9.19 -11.23
C LYS A 229 -18.56 -8.11 -11.00
N GLU A 230 -17.59 -7.98 -11.91
CA GLU A 230 -16.51 -6.99 -11.81
C GLU A 230 -17.06 -5.56 -11.77
N THR A 231 -18.07 -5.27 -12.58
CA THR A 231 -18.72 -3.94 -12.61
C THR A 231 -19.44 -3.63 -11.30
N LYS A 232 -20.20 -4.59 -10.73
CA LYS A 232 -20.90 -4.40 -9.45
C LYS A 232 -19.91 -4.23 -8.30
N GLU A 233 -18.86 -5.06 -8.22
CA GLU A 233 -17.81 -4.95 -7.22
C GLU A 233 -17.10 -3.59 -7.31
N HIS A 234 -16.75 -3.16 -8.52
CA HIS A 234 -16.12 -1.85 -8.74
C HIS A 234 -17.00 -0.69 -8.30
N ASN A 235 -18.29 -0.71 -8.66
CA ASN A 235 -19.24 0.33 -8.24
C ASN A 235 -19.35 0.41 -6.71
N MET A 236 -19.46 -0.74 -6.05
CA MET A 236 -19.53 -0.81 -4.59
C MET A 236 -18.29 -0.18 -3.94
N ILE A 237 -17.09 -0.52 -4.41
CA ILE A 237 -15.85 0.04 -3.86
C ILE A 237 -15.76 1.54 -4.12
N VAL A 238 -16.13 2.01 -5.31
CA VAL A 238 -16.17 3.43 -5.64
C VAL A 238 -17.14 4.20 -4.73
N ASP A 239 -18.32 3.67 -4.46
CA ASP A 239 -19.29 4.33 -3.59
C ASP A 239 -18.83 4.38 -2.14
N MET A 240 -18.18 3.34 -1.64
CA MET A 240 -17.56 3.33 -0.31
C MET A 240 -16.48 4.40 -0.19
N GLU A 241 -15.54 4.46 -1.13
CA GLU A 241 -14.46 5.44 -1.16
C GLU A 241 -14.99 6.89 -1.29
N ARG A 242 -16.07 7.11 -2.05
CA ARG A 242 -16.76 8.40 -2.13
C ARG A 242 -17.35 8.79 -0.78
N ASN A 243 -18.00 7.85 -0.10
CA ASN A 243 -18.57 8.07 1.22
C ASN A 243 -17.47 8.45 2.24
N ASP A 244 -16.35 7.71 2.25
CA ASP A 244 -15.23 7.97 3.14
C ASP A 244 -14.63 9.36 2.90
N LEU A 245 -14.38 9.75 1.66
CA LEU A 245 -13.94 11.11 1.31
C LEU A 245 -14.96 12.19 1.70
N SER A 246 -16.25 11.91 1.60
CA SER A 246 -17.30 12.89 1.92
C SER A 246 -17.31 13.31 3.39
N ARG A 247 -16.83 12.46 4.30
CA ARG A 247 -16.71 12.80 5.73
C ARG A 247 -15.75 13.95 5.97
N ILE A 248 -14.68 14.06 5.19
CA ILE A 248 -13.57 15.01 5.38
C ILE A 248 -13.50 16.10 4.32
N CYS A 249 -14.23 15.97 3.23
CA CYS A 249 -14.25 16.93 2.14
C CYS A 249 -15.41 17.93 2.26
N LYS A 250 -15.26 19.09 1.61
CA LYS A 250 -16.32 20.07 1.47
C LYS A 250 -17.51 19.47 0.73
N VAL A 251 -18.72 19.84 1.13
CA VAL A 251 -19.96 19.41 0.47
C VAL A 251 -19.89 19.72 -1.04
N GLY A 252 -20.33 18.80 -1.86
CA GLY A 252 -20.32 18.92 -3.32
C GLY A 252 -18.94 18.86 -3.99
N SER A 253 -17.84 18.73 -3.23
CA SER A 253 -16.48 18.70 -3.80
C SER A 253 -15.98 17.31 -4.17
N VAL A 254 -16.61 16.24 -3.66
CA VAL A 254 -16.21 14.87 -3.98
C VAL A 254 -16.74 14.51 -5.35
N LYS A 255 -15.82 14.24 -6.27
CA LYS A 255 -16.11 13.95 -7.69
C LYS A 255 -15.41 12.69 -8.15
N LEU A 256 -16.06 11.95 -9.02
CA LEU A 256 -15.47 10.85 -9.77
C LEU A 256 -14.71 11.43 -10.97
N SER A 257 -13.43 11.75 -10.77
CA SER A 257 -12.58 12.46 -11.73
C SER A 257 -12.25 11.63 -12.97
N LYS A 258 -12.09 10.31 -12.79
CA LYS A 258 -11.97 9.32 -13.87
C LYS A 258 -12.76 8.09 -13.48
N GLN A 259 -13.66 7.69 -14.36
CA GLN A 259 -14.56 6.56 -14.12
C GLN A 259 -14.18 5.37 -14.98
N LYS A 260 -13.98 4.21 -14.35
CA LYS A 260 -13.92 2.92 -15.05
C LYS A 260 -12.93 2.92 -16.22
N ILE A 261 -11.70 3.35 -15.94
CA ILE A 261 -10.59 3.29 -16.90
C ILE A 261 -9.79 2.01 -16.72
N VAL A 262 -9.10 1.61 -17.77
CA VAL A 262 -8.14 0.51 -17.69
C VAL A 262 -6.74 1.09 -17.58
N GLU A 263 -6.02 0.74 -16.50
CA GLU A 263 -4.59 0.98 -16.39
C GLU A 263 -3.82 -0.28 -16.80
N GLU A 264 -2.79 -0.06 -17.60
CA GLU A 264 -1.95 -1.12 -18.11
C GLU A 264 -0.68 -1.23 -17.28
N TYR A 265 -0.40 -2.44 -16.79
CA TYR A 265 0.82 -2.82 -16.11
C TYR A 265 1.60 -3.82 -16.98
N LYS A 266 2.78 -4.25 -16.55
CA LYS A 266 3.62 -5.15 -17.34
C LYS A 266 2.86 -6.39 -17.84
N ASP A 267 2.19 -7.10 -16.94
CA ASP A 267 1.54 -8.39 -17.21
C ASP A 267 0.03 -8.39 -16.93
N LEU A 268 -0.54 -7.24 -16.57
CA LEU A 268 -1.92 -7.11 -16.11
C LEU A 268 -2.59 -5.86 -16.66
N PHE A 269 -3.90 -5.93 -16.77
CA PHE A 269 -4.78 -4.76 -16.87
C PHE A 269 -5.62 -4.66 -15.60
N HIS A 270 -5.67 -3.46 -15.02
CA HIS A 270 -6.50 -3.16 -13.86
C HIS A 270 -7.65 -2.22 -14.23
N TYR A 271 -8.82 -2.50 -13.66
CA TYR A 271 -9.98 -1.64 -13.76
C TYR A 271 -10.00 -0.66 -12.60
N VAL A 272 -9.93 0.63 -12.89
CA VAL A 272 -9.59 1.68 -11.94
C VAL A 272 -10.56 2.85 -12.05
N SER A 273 -10.83 3.51 -10.93
CA SER A 273 -11.47 4.83 -10.89
C SER A 273 -10.63 5.80 -10.07
N LEU A 274 -10.75 7.10 -10.34
CA LEU A 274 -10.12 8.17 -9.57
C LEU A 274 -11.20 9.02 -8.93
N ILE A 275 -11.21 9.07 -7.61
CA ILE A 275 -12.11 9.88 -6.81
C ILE A 275 -11.30 10.99 -6.17
N SER A 276 -11.76 12.22 -6.26
CA SER A 276 -11.07 13.38 -5.70
C SER A 276 -12.02 14.30 -4.97
N GLY A 277 -11.49 15.09 -4.03
CA GLY A 277 -12.25 16.07 -3.26
C GLY A 277 -11.38 17.19 -2.71
N LYS A 278 -12.00 18.24 -2.18
CA LYS A 278 -11.34 19.33 -1.45
C LYS A 278 -11.61 19.17 0.04
N LEU A 279 -10.57 19.07 0.83
CA LEU A 279 -10.67 18.96 2.30
C LEU A 279 -11.40 20.17 2.91
N LYS A 280 -12.20 19.92 3.94
CA LYS A 280 -12.71 20.97 4.83
C LYS A 280 -11.55 21.73 5.49
N LYS A 281 -11.82 22.93 6.01
CA LYS A 281 -10.83 23.66 6.83
C LYS A 281 -10.49 22.82 8.08
N ASN A 282 -9.24 22.95 8.54
CA ASN A 282 -8.73 22.31 9.78
C ASN A 282 -8.66 20.77 9.81
N ILE A 283 -8.89 20.08 8.71
CA ILE A 283 -8.69 18.63 8.62
C ILE A 283 -7.20 18.29 8.82
N LYS A 284 -6.92 17.43 9.80
CA LYS A 284 -5.57 16.94 10.13
C LYS A 284 -5.31 15.58 9.45
N ASN A 285 -4.07 15.16 9.42
CA ASN A 285 -3.72 13.83 8.89
C ASN A 285 -4.40 12.70 9.70
N LEU A 286 -4.59 12.89 11.00
CA LEU A 286 -5.34 11.95 11.83
C LEU A 286 -6.78 11.78 11.34
N ASP A 287 -7.46 12.86 10.98
CA ASP A 287 -8.84 12.81 10.50
C ASP A 287 -8.93 12.07 9.14
N ILE A 288 -7.93 12.30 8.27
CA ILE A 288 -7.81 11.59 6.99
C ILE A 288 -7.63 10.09 7.22
N ILE A 289 -6.72 9.70 8.11
CA ILE A 289 -6.49 8.28 8.42
C ILE A 289 -7.74 7.64 9.02
N LYS A 290 -8.43 8.32 9.93
CA LYS A 290 -9.69 7.82 10.51
C LYS A 290 -10.80 7.65 9.49
N ALA A 291 -10.87 8.53 8.48
CA ALA A 291 -11.89 8.46 7.46
C ALA A 291 -11.62 7.38 6.40
N MET A 292 -10.33 7.17 6.05
CA MET A 292 -9.94 6.37 4.90
C MET A 292 -9.34 5.01 5.27
N MET A 293 -9.06 4.76 6.56
CA MET A 293 -8.43 3.51 6.98
C MET A 293 -9.23 2.83 8.10
N PRO A 294 -9.32 1.52 8.03
CA PRO A 294 -8.95 0.69 6.88
C PRO A 294 -9.85 0.98 5.68
N GLY A 295 -9.32 0.80 4.48
CA GLY A 295 -10.12 0.97 3.26
C GLY A 295 -11.38 0.12 3.34
N GLY A 296 -12.53 0.66 2.97
CA GLY A 296 -13.84 0.02 3.15
C GLY A 296 -13.95 -1.38 2.53
N SER A 297 -13.18 -1.65 1.45
CA SER A 297 -13.10 -2.98 0.83
C SER A 297 -12.20 -3.97 1.58
N VAL A 298 -11.49 -3.55 2.63
CA VAL A 298 -10.54 -4.41 3.38
C VAL A 298 -11.22 -5.08 4.56
N ILE A 299 -12.09 -4.36 5.25
CA ILE A 299 -12.86 -4.85 6.40
C ILE A 299 -14.32 -4.47 6.20
N GLY A 300 -14.97 -5.00 5.27
CA GLY A 300 -16.37 -4.72 4.97
C GLY A 300 -17.27 -4.55 6.17
#